data_2e763fdd4eeae48cfc5272c933dac607
#
_entry.id   2e763fdd4eeae48cfc5272c933dac607
#
_cell.length_a   1.000
_cell.length_b   1.000
_cell.length_c   1.000
_cell.angle_alpha   90.00
_cell.angle_beta   90.00
_cell.angle_gamma   90.00
#
_symmetry.space_group_name_H-M   'P 1'
#
loop_
_entity.id
_entity.type
_entity.pdbx_description
1 polymer ?
#
loop_
_entity_poly.entity_id
_entity_poly.type
_entity_poly.pdbx_seq_one_letter_code
_entity_poly.pdbx_strand_id
1 'polypeptide(L)'
;LIVDEAHSSGVIGENLLGIFDYYNIKIENNHIKMGTLGKAYGSYGAYILSSKSIIEFLQNRAKPIIYSTAPSLFDTALGYESLKYILRNKDKLKQKIKDNLSIIQGYLGISSKSLIIPILVNDNKKVLKIQKILKENGFLVGAIRQPTVKNAIVRLIAKIDINSDELKKACNLIKDLNANKWFNQR
;
A
#
# COMPACT_ATOMS: atom_id res chain seq x y z
N LEU A 1 3.49 -12.29 18.70
CA LEU A 1 3.59 -11.15 17.78
C LEU A 1 2.56 -11.29 16.66
N ILE A 2 1.72 -10.27 16.46
CA ILE A 2 0.76 -10.21 15.34
C ILE A 2 1.19 -9.05 14.43
N VAL A 3 1.37 -9.33 13.13
CA VAL A 3 1.79 -8.34 12.13
C VAL A 3 0.79 -8.31 10.98
N ASP A 4 0.23 -7.12 10.72
CA ASP A 4 -0.57 -6.85 9.54
C ASP A 4 0.35 -6.45 8.38
N GLU A 5 0.44 -7.33 7.39
CA GLU A 5 1.28 -7.16 6.21
C GLU A 5 0.47 -6.80 4.96
N ALA A 6 -0.76 -6.32 5.14
CA ALA A 6 -1.65 -6.05 4.01
C ALA A 6 -1.10 -5.01 3.01
N HIS A 7 -0.19 -4.13 3.44
CA HIS A 7 0.46 -3.13 2.60
C HIS A 7 1.96 -3.38 2.35
N SER A 8 2.57 -4.33 3.04
CA SER A 8 3.99 -4.64 2.88
C SER A 8 4.23 -5.83 1.95
N SER A 9 3.35 -6.84 1.98
CA SER A 9 3.40 -7.97 1.04
C SER A 9 3.27 -7.49 -0.41
N GLY A 10 4.16 -7.94 -1.27
CA GLY A 10 4.28 -7.52 -2.67
C GLY A 10 5.04 -6.21 -2.89
N VAL A 11 5.50 -5.54 -1.82
CA VAL A 11 6.13 -4.20 -1.89
C VAL A 11 7.48 -4.14 -1.18
N ILE A 12 7.61 -4.76 0.00
CA ILE A 12 8.78 -4.64 0.89
C ILE A 12 9.44 -6.00 1.06
N GLY A 13 10.74 -6.00 1.24
CA GLY A 13 11.56 -7.19 1.47
C GLY A 13 12.42 -7.59 0.29
N GLU A 14 13.36 -8.48 0.53
CA GLU A 14 14.28 -8.97 -0.52
C GLU A 14 13.53 -9.77 -1.59
N ASN A 15 12.51 -10.51 -1.18
CA ASN A 15 11.64 -11.28 -2.06
C ASN A 15 10.25 -10.64 -2.25
N LEU A 16 10.05 -9.39 -1.77
CA LEU A 16 8.76 -8.68 -1.74
C LEU A 16 7.70 -9.40 -0.90
N LEU A 17 8.10 -10.14 0.13
CA LEU A 17 7.21 -10.91 1.00
C LEU A 17 6.81 -10.17 2.29
N GLY A 18 7.19 -8.88 2.42
CA GLY A 18 6.78 -8.02 3.53
C GLY A 18 7.84 -7.85 4.62
N ILE A 19 7.40 -7.50 5.83
CA ILE A 19 8.28 -7.06 6.93
C ILE A 19 9.16 -8.20 7.46
N PHE A 20 8.64 -9.42 7.56
CA PHE A 20 9.44 -10.57 7.97
C PHE A 20 10.60 -10.83 7.02
N ASP A 21 10.35 -10.74 5.70
CA ASP A 21 11.37 -10.86 4.67
C ASP A 21 12.36 -9.68 4.72
N TYR A 22 11.85 -8.45 4.93
CA TYR A 22 12.69 -7.24 4.97
C TYR A 22 13.70 -7.24 6.11
N TYR A 23 13.30 -7.70 7.30
CA TYR A 23 14.17 -7.76 8.47
C TYR A 23 14.81 -9.13 8.68
N ASN A 24 14.61 -10.07 7.77
CA ASN A 24 15.05 -11.47 7.89
C ASN A 24 14.66 -12.09 9.26
N ILE A 25 13.40 -11.88 9.66
CA ILE A 25 12.91 -12.34 10.96
C ILE A 25 12.72 -13.86 10.90
N LYS A 26 13.37 -14.56 11.81
CA LYS A 26 13.13 -16.00 12.02
C LYS A 26 11.70 -16.21 12.52
N ILE A 27 10.97 -17.07 11.81
CA ILE A 27 9.58 -17.40 12.17
C ILE A 27 9.57 -18.25 13.44
N GLU A 28 8.74 -17.87 14.40
CA GLU A 28 8.51 -18.54 15.68
C GLU A 28 7.04 -18.97 15.78
N ASN A 29 6.78 -19.95 16.69
CA ASN A 29 5.44 -20.55 16.84
C ASN A 29 4.35 -19.58 17.30
N ASN A 30 4.72 -18.46 17.94
CA ASN A 30 3.80 -17.40 18.41
C ASN A 30 3.67 -16.23 17.45
N HIS A 31 4.25 -16.33 16.24
CA HIS A 31 4.10 -15.31 15.21
C HIS A 31 2.84 -15.55 14.39
N ILE A 32 2.07 -14.48 14.20
CA ILE A 32 0.89 -14.44 13.33
C ILE A 32 1.11 -13.34 12.30
N LYS A 33 1.12 -13.71 11.03
CA LYS A 33 1.19 -12.79 9.92
C LYS A 33 -0.16 -12.76 9.21
N MET A 34 -0.75 -11.59 9.05
CA MET A 34 -1.94 -11.37 8.27
C MET A 34 -1.59 -10.64 6.97
N GLY A 35 -2.21 -11.03 5.88
CA GLY A 35 -2.12 -10.34 4.60
C GLY A 35 -3.43 -10.37 3.83
N THR A 36 -3.49 -9.59 2.75
CA THR A 36 -4.66 -9.54 1.87
C THR A 36 -4.29 -9.87 0.43
N LEU A 37 -5.19 -10.53 -0.26
CA LEU A 37 -5.08 -10.80 -1.69
C LEU A 37 -5.58 -9.63 -2.55
N GLY A 38 -6.34 -8.68 -1.95
CA GLY A 38 -7.00 -7.59 -2.68
C GLY A 38 -6.12 -6.38 -3.00
N LYS A 39 -4.81 -6.42 -2.77
CA LYS A 39 -3.88 -5.32 -3.03
C LYS A 39 -2.82 -5.74 -4.05
N ALA A 40 -1.60 -6.01 -3.61
CA ALA A 40 -0.48 -6.37 -4.50
C ALA A 40 -0.73 -7.65 -5.30
N TYR A 41 -1.54 -8.55 -4.79
CA TYR A 41 -1.88 -9.80 -5.48
C TYR A 41 -3.02 -9.67 -6.49
N GLY A 42 -3.73 -8.53 -6.52
CA GLY A 42 -4.76 -8.24 -7.53
C GLY A 42 -5.95 -9.22 -7.54
N SER A 43 -6.22 -9.88 -6.40
CA SER A 43 -7.29 -10.86 -6.23
C SER A 43 -8.27 -10.42 -5.13
N TYR A 44 -8.99 -11.34 -4.51
CA TYR A 44 -9.90 -11.08 -3.41
C TYR A 44 -9.66 -12.05 -2.25
N GLY A 45 -9.80 -11.56 -1.02
CA GLY A 45 -9.66 -12.35 0.21
C GLY A 45 -8.48 -11.90 1.08
N ALA A 46 -8.26 -12.68 2.13
CA ALA A 46 -7.17 -12.47 3.08
C ALA A 46 -6.63 -13.83 3.55
N TYR A 47 -5.46 -13.80 4.16
CA TYR A 47 -4.82 -14.99 4.68
C TYR A 47 -4.15 -14.73 6.03
N ILE A 48 -4.04 -15.79 6.82
CA ILE A 48 -3.25 -15.81 8.05
C ILE A 48 -2.19 -16.90 7.90
N LEU A 49 -0.95 -16.55 8.21
CA LEU A 49 0.17 -17.48 8.30
C LEU A 49 0.63 -17.54 9.76
N SER A 50 0.70 -18.76 10.32
CA SER A 50 1.12 -19.00 11.70
C SER A 50 1.48 -20.46 11.91
N SER A 51 1.81 -20.84 13.16
CA SER A 51 1.99 -22.23 13.54
C SER A 51 0.71 -23.04 13.37
N LYS A 52 0.84 -24.35 13.17
CA LYS A 52 -0.29 -25.26 13.01
C LYS A 52 -1.29 -25.16 14.16
N SER A 53 -0.81 -25.10 15.40
CA SER A 53 -1.67 -24.99 16.59
C SER A 53 -2.52 -23.72 16.61
N ILE A 54 -1.95 -22.58 16.18
CA ILE A 54 -2.70 -21.32 16.07
C ILE A 54 -3.72 -21.40 14.94
N ILE A 55 -3.37 -21.96 13.79
CA ILE A 55 -4.31 -22.11 12.66
C ILE A 55 -5.47 -23.03 13.05
N GLU A 56 -5.20 -24.17 13.66
CA GLU A 56 -6.26 -25.08 14.17
C GLU A 56 -7.15 -24.40 15.22
N PHE A 57 -6.56 -23.60 16.13
CA PHE A 57 -7.34 -22.83 17.08
C PHE A 57 -8.26 -21.83 16.37
N LEU A 58 -7.76 -21.07 15.40
CA LEU A 58 -8.56 -20.11 14.65
C LEU A 58 -9.69 -20.78 13.86
N GLN A 59 -9.42 -21.90 13.20
CA GLN A 59 -10.43 -22.66 12.46
C GLN A 59 -11.58 -23.14 13.36
N ASN A 60 -11.30 -23.45 14.62
CA ASN A 60 -12.28 -23.98 15.55
C ASN A 60 -12.93 -22.91 16.47
N ARG A 61 -12.36 -21.70 16.55
CA ARG A 61 -12.79 -20.68 17.51
C ARG A 61 -13.09 -19.31 16.92
N ALA A 62 -12.51 -18.98 15.76
CA ALA A 62 -12.74 -17.68 15.14
C ALA A 62 -14.08 -17.65 14.40
N LYS A 63 -15.10 -17.09 15.03
CA LYS A 63 -16.45 -16.96 14.45
C LYS A 63 -16.46 -16.39 13.02
N PRO A 64 -15.65 -15.35 12.68
CA PRO A 64 -15.60 -14.84 11.31
C PRO A 64 -15.09 -15.86 10.29
N ILE A 65 -14.34 -16.87 10.70
CA ILE A 65 -13.87 -17.95 9.83
C ILE A 65 -14.92 -19.06 9.75
N ILE A 66 -15.43 -19.50 10.91
CA ILE A 66 -16.37 -20.61 11.01
C ILE A 66 -17.66 -20.34 10.23
N TYR A 67 -18.18 -19.11 10.30
CA TYR A 67 -19.46 -18.71 9.70
C TYR A 67 -19.29 -17.94 8.38
N SER A 68 -18.13 -17.99 7.76
CA SER A 68 -17.88 -17.40 6.44
C SER A 68 -17.93 -18.43 5.34
N THR A 69 -18.41 -18.01 4.17
CA THR A 69 -18.25 -18.81 2.95
C THR A 69 -16.78 -18.82 2.53
N ALA A 70 -16.29 -19.97 2.08
CA ALA A 70 -14.93 -20.09 1.56
C ALA A 70 -14.67 -19.13 0.38
N PRO A 71 -13.43 -18.63 0.23
CA PRO A 71 -13.04 -17.85 -0.94
C PRO A 71 -13.27 -18.64 -2.24
N SER A 72 -13.53 -17.93 -3.34
CA SER A 72 -13.69 -18.58 -4.63
C SER A 72 -12.38 -19.27 -5.05
N LEU A 73 -12.50 -20.38 -5.76
CA LEU A 73 -11.32 -21.10 -6.30
C LEU A 73 -10.58 -20.22 -7.32
N PHE A 74 -11.31 -19.39 -8.07
CA PHE A 74 -10.72 -18.44 -9.02
C PHE A 74 -9.85 -17.40 -8.30
N ASP A 75 -10.36 -16.75 -7.25
CA ASP A 75 -9.59 -15.77 -6.48
C ASP A 75 -8.36 -16.40 -5.80
N THR A 76 -8.52 -17.63 -5.29
CA THR A 76 -7.41 -18.38 -4.68
C THR A 76 -6.33 -18.69 -5.72
N ALA A 77 -6.70 -19.16 -6.91
CA ALA A 77 -5.78 -19.44 -8.00
C ALA A 77 -5.09 -18.18 -8.51
N LEU A 78 -5.84 -17.08 -8.68
CA LEU A 78 -5.28 -15.79 -9.09
C LEU A 78 -4.27 -15.26 -8.06
N GLY A 79 -4.58 -15.33 -6.76
CA GLY A 79 -3.66 -14.94 -5.68
C GLY A 79 -2.38 -15.77 -5.69
N TYR A 80 -2.49 -17.08 -5.93
CA TYR A 80 -1.35 -17.99 -6.04
C TYR A 80 -0.45 -17.66 -7.26
N GLU A 81 -1.04 -17.48 -8.43
CA GLU A 81 -0.27 -17.12 -9.64
C GLU A 81 0.37 -15.73 -9.51
N SER A 82 -0.32 -14.78 -8.87
CA SER A 82 0.25 -13.46 -8.56
C SER A 82 1.47 -13.56 -7.64
N LEU A 83 1.42 -14.39 -6.61
CA LEU A 83 2.57 -14.66 -5.75
C LEU A 83 3.74 -15.23 -6.56
N LYS A 84 3.49 -16.21 -7.40
CA LYS A 84 4.52 -16.80 -8.29
C LYS A 84 5.11 -15.76 -9.25
N TYR A 85 4.26 -14.89 -9.81
CA TYR A 85 4.70 -13.79 -10.68
C TYR A 85 5.62 -12.83 -9.92
N ILE A 86 5.23 -12.40 -8.70
CA ILE A 86 6.04 -11.52 -7.86
C ILE A 86 7.41 -12.14 -7.60
N LEU A 87 7.45 -13.40 -7.17
CA LEU A 87 8.70 -14.10 -6.86
C LEU A 87 9.62 -14.24 -8.08
N ARG A 88 9.07 -14.56 -9.25
CA ARG A 88 9.83 -14.70 -10.49
C ARG A 88 10.35 -13.38 -11.05
N ASN A 89 9.65 -12.27 -10.76
CA ASN A 89 9.96 -10.94 -11.31
C ASN A 89 10.43 -9.95 -10.24
N LYS A 90 10.81 -10.42 -9.05
CA LYS A 90 11.10 -9.58 -7.89
C LYS A 90 12.10 -8.46 -8.18
N ASP A 91 13.18 -8.73 -8.89
CA ASP A 91 14.22 -7.73 -9.16
C ASP A 91 13.72 -6.61 -10.08
N LYS A 92 12.96 -6.97 -11.11
CA LYS A 92 12.29 -6.00 -12.00
C LYS A 92 11.26 -5.15 -11.24
N LEU A 93 10.49 -5.77 -10.36
CA LEU A 93 9.49 -5.08 -9.54
C LEU A 93 10.16 -4.16 -8.52
N LYS A 94 11.22 -4.62 -7.84
CA LYS A 94 12.02 -3.80 -6.91
C LYS A 94 12.62 -2.58 -7.61
N GLN A 95 13.13 -2.75 -8.84
CA GLN A 95 13.66 -1.62 -9.61
C GLN A 95 12.57 -0.58 -9.92
N LYS A 96 11.40 -1.01 -10.37
CA LYS A 96 10.25 -0.08 -10.61
C LYS A 96 9.82 0.65 -9.33
N ILE A 97 9.76 -0.06 -8.20
CA ILE A 97 9.46 0.55 -6.89
C ILE A 97 10.49 1.63 -6.57
N LYS A 98 11.78 1.31 -6.71
CA LYS A 98 12.89 2.25 -6.46
C LYS A 98 12.82 3.48 -7.37
N ASP A 99 12.54 3.29 -8.66
CA ASP A 99 12.43 4.39 -9.63
C ASP A 99 11.30 5.35 -9.24
N ASN A 100 10.12 4.82 -8.93
CA ASN A 100 8.98 5.63 -8.49
C ASN A 100 9.27 6.38 -7.19
N LEU A 101 9.90 5.73 -6.20
CA LEU A 101 10.27 6.37 -4.94
C LEU A 101 11.35 7.44 -5.14
N SER A 102 12.29 7.24 -6.08
CA SER A 102 13.30 8.25 -6.43
C SER A 102 12.67 9.49 -7.06
N ILE A 103 11.68 9.34 -7.92
CA ILE A 103 10.89 10.46 -8.47
C ILE A 103 10.22 11.23 -7.34
N ILE A 104 9.52 10.54 -6.45
CA ILE A 104 8.81 11.16 -5.32
C ILE A 104 9.79 11.92 -4.42
N GLN A 105 10.92 11.31 -4.09
CA GLN A 105 11.95 11.97 -3.28
C GLN A 105 12.51 13.22 -3.96
N GLY A 106 12.80 13.17 -5.27
CA GLY A 106 13.30 14.32 -6.02
C GLY A 106 12.33 15.48 -6.12
N TYR A 107 11.03 15.21 -6.26
CA TYR A 107 10.00 16.25 -6.45
C TYR A 107 9.39 16.75 -5.14
N LEU A 108 9.14 15.86 -4.18
CA LEU A 108 8.45 16.17 -2.93
C LEU A 108 9.37 16.20 -1.71
N GLY A 109 10.63 15.77 -1.82
CA GLY A 109 11.57 15.66 -0.70
C GLY A 109 11.20 14.56 0.30
N ILE A 110 10.30 13.63 -0.05
CA ILE A 110 9.80 12.58 0.85
C ILE A 110 10.55 11.28 0.57
N SER A 111 11.30 10.80 1.55
CA SER A 111 11.88 9.45 1.53
C SER A 111 10.89 8.45 2.10
N SER A 112 10.64 7.35 1.38
CA SER A 112 9.75 6.28 1.80
C SER A 112 10.29 4.91 1.39
N LYS A 113 9.89 3.88 2.13
CA LYS A 113 10.09 2.46 1.76
C LYS A 113 8.80 1.82 1.27
N SER A 114 7.69 2.55 1.31
CA SER A 114 6.36 2.11 0.91
C SER A 114 5.89 2.90 -0.31
N LEU A 115 5.02 2.30 -1.12
CA LEU A 115 4.34 2.97 -2.23
C LEU A 115 3.17 3.86 -1.77
N ILE A 116 2.84 3.86 -0.48
CA ILE A 116 1.87 4.77 0.12
C ILE A 116 2.62 5.96 0.71
N ILE A 117 2.42 7.13 0.13
CA ILE A 117 3.13 8.36 0.49
C ILE A 117 2.16 9.32 1.17
N PRO A 118 2.27 9.52 2.49
CA PRO A 118 1.50 10.53 3.20
C PRO A 118 2.14 11.91 3.03
N ILE A 119 1.42 12.84 2.42
CA ILE A 119 1.87 14.21 2.20
C ILE A 119 1.09 15.13 3.14
N LEU A 120 1.76 15.74 4.10
CA LEU A 120 1.15 16.61 5.09
C LEU A 120 0.56 17.87 4.45
N VAL A 121 -0.69 18.18 4.77
CA VAL A 121 -1.42 19.39 4.37
C VAL A 121 -1.87 20.18 5.61
N ASN A 122 -2.17 19.49 6.71
CA ASN A 122 -2.58 20.04 8.01
C ASN A 122 -3.91 20.82 8.02
N ASP A 123 -4.68 20.80 6.93
CA ASP A 123 -5.96 21.50 6.80
C ASP A 123 -6.97 20.61 6.08
N ASN A 124 -8.12 20.37 6.74
CA ASN A 124 -9.17 19.48 6.23
C ASN A 124 -9.88 20.03 4.97
N LYS A 125 -10.01 21.36 4.85
CA LYS A 125 -10.64 21.99 3.67
C LYS A 125 -9.65 22.04 2.51
N LYS A 126 -8.38 22.37 2.81
CA LYS A 126 -7.31 22.42 1.82
C LYS A 126 -7.06 21.04 1.18
N VAL A 127 -7.02 19.98 1.96
CA VAL A 127 -6.79 18.62 1.42
C VAL A 127 -7.88 18.20 0.45
N LEU A 128 -9.14 18.57 0.70
CA LEU A 128 -10.25 18.28 -0.22
C LEU A 128 -10.15 19.10 -1.52
N LYS A 129 -9.72 20.37 -1.44
CA LYS A 129 -9.46 21.19 -2.63
C LYS A 129 -8.33 20.62 -3.47
N ILE A 130 -7.23 20.21 -2.83
CA ILE A 130 -6.09 19.56 -3.51
C ILE A 130 -6.56 18.28 -4.22
N GLN A 131 -7.32 17.42 -3.54
CA GLN A 131 -7.87 16.20 -4.14
C GLN A 131 -8.74 16.50 -5.36
N LYS A 132 -9.62 17.51 -5.26
CA LYS A 132 -10.49 17.91 -6.36
C LYS A 132 -9.69 18.37 -7.58
N ILE A 133 -8.71 19.27 -7.39
CA ILE A 133 -7.86 19.77 -8.48
C ILE A 133 -7.05 18.63 -9.11
N LEU A 134 -6.48 17.74 -8.30
CA LEU A 134 -5.76 16.58 -8.80
C LEU A 134 -6.67 15.67 -9.64
N LYS A 135 -7.90 15.42 -9.18
CA LYS A 135 -8.90 14.62 -9.92
C LYS A 135 -9.26 15.27 -11.26
N GLU A 136 -9.45 16.59 -11.30
CA GLU A 136 -9.72 17.36 -12.53
C GLU A 136 -8.55 17.30 -13.53
N ASN A 137 -7.32 17.05 -13.04
CA ASN A 137 -6.11 16.83 -13.84
C ASN A 137 -5.80 15.35 -14.10
N GLY A 138 -6.73 14.43 -13.83
CA GLY A 138 -6.59 13.01 -14.12
C GLY A 138 -5.90 12.18 -13.02
N PHE A 139 -5.59 12.77 -11.86
CA PHE A 139 -4.90 12.08 -10.76
C PHE A 139 -5.85 11.78 -9.59
N LEU A 140 -6.07 10.49 -9.32
CA LEU A 140 -6.89 10.06 -8.19
C LEU A 140 -5.99 9.82 -6.96
N VAL A 141 -6.18 10.68 -5.92
CA VAL A 141 -5.46 10.57 -4.64
C VAL A 141 -6.43 10.49 -3.46
N GLY A 142 -5.98 9.97 -2.32
CA GLY A 142 -6.77 9.98 -1.09
C GLY A 142 -6.65 11.33 -0.36
N ALA A 143 -7.76 11.91 0.05
CA ALA A 143 -7.81 13.02 1.01
C ALA A 143 -8.16 12.47 2.39
N ILE A 144 -7.17 12.18 3.21
CA ILE A 144 -7.36 11.61 4.55
C ILE A 144 -7.31 12.74 5.56
N ARG A 145 -8.32 12.82 6.41
CA ARG A 145 -8.54 13.92 7.37
C ARG A 145 -9.05 13.40 8.70
N GLN A 146 -9.18 14.32 9.65
CA GLN A 146 -9.79 13.99 10.94
C GLN A 146 -11.22 13.43 10.75
N PRO A 147 -11.65 12.44 11.56
CA PRO A 147 -10.92 11.86 12.71
C PRO A 147 -9.94 10.74 12.35
N THR A 148 -9.84 10.31 11.09
CA THR A 148 -9.02 9.16 10.67
C THR A 148 -7.52 9.37 10.94
N VAL A 149 -7.04 10.61 10.80
CA VAL A 149 -5.66 11.01 11.07
C VAL A 149 -5.63 12.30 11.89
N LYS A 150 -4.58 12.48 12.70
CA LYS A 150 -4.40 13.71 13.49
C LYS A 150 -4.28 14.95 12.60
N ASN A 151 -3.47 14.85 11.56
CA ASN A 151 -3.21 15.92 10.60
C ASN A 151 -3.67 15.50 9.21
N ALA A 152 -4.41 16.36 8.51
CA ALA A 152 -4.89 16.08 7.17
C ALA A 152 -3.73 15.83 6.18
N ILE A 153 -3.86 14.79 5.37
CA ILE A 153 -2.84 14.37 4.39
C ILE A 153 -3.45 14.10 3.02
N VAL A 154 -2.70 14.38 1.97
CA VAL A 154 -2.89 13.74 0.68
C VAL A 154 -2.18 12.40 0.72
N ARG A 155 -2.91 11.30 0.47
CA ARG A 155 -2.34 9.96 0.32
C ARG A 155 -2.12 9.67 -1.15
N LEU A 156 -0.89 9.81 -1.59
CA LEU A 156 -0.46 9.37 -2.92
C LEU A 156 -0.10 7.89 -2.88
N ILE A 157 -0.57 7.12 -3.86
CA ILE A 157 -0.19 5.72 -4.06
C ILE A 157 0.58 5.63 -5.37
N ALA A 158 1.87 5.36 -5.29
CA ALA A 158 2.75 5.23 -6.45
C ALA A 158 2.69 3.81 -7.01
N LYS A 159 1.66 3.51 -7.81
CA LYS A 159 1.54 2.20 -8.48
C LYS A 159 2.76 1.93 -9.36
N ILE A 160 3.18 0.66 -9.44
CA ILE A 160 4.37 0.27 -10.20
C ILE A 160 4.18 0.35 -11.73
N ASP A 161 2.96 0.43 -12.20
CA ASP A 161 2.58 0.54 -13.63
C ASP A 161 2.36 1.98 -14.08
N ILE A 162 2.47 2.97 -13.19
CA ILE A 162 2.33 4.37 -13.55
C ILE A 162 3.47 4.82 -14.48
N ASN A 163 3.12 5.58 -15.50
CA ASN A 163 4.11 6.24 -16.34
C ASN A 163 4.92 7.27 -15.52
N SER A 164 6.25 7.27 -15.67
CA SER A 164 7.15 8.14 -14.91
C SER A 164 6.84 9.64 -15.10
N ASP A 165 6.45 10.06 -16.29
CA ASP A 165 6.15 11.46 -16.57
C ASP A 165 4.82 11.88 -15.95
N GLU A 166 3.83 10.99 -15.91
CA GLU A 166 2.58 11.22 -15.19
C GLU A 166 2.81 11.29 -13.66
N LEU A 167 3.69 10.45 -13.12
CA LEU A 167 4.07 10.55 -11.71
C LEU A 167 4.77 11.87 -11.40
N LYS A 168 5.68 12.34 -12.25
CA LYS A 168 6.35 13.65 -12.12
C LYS A 168 5.34 14.80 -12.18
N LYS A 169 4.39 14.77 -13.13
CA LYS A 169 3.31 15.77 -13.24
C LYS A 169 2.47 15.82 -11.96
N ALA A 170 2.05 14.65 -11.45
CA ALA A 170 1.29 14.57 -10.20
C ALA A 170 2.07 15.15 -9.02
N CYS A 171 3.36 14.81 -8.88
CA CYS A 171 4.22 15.31 -7.82
C CYS A 171 4.41 16.84 -7.91
N ASN A 172 4.63 17.39 -9.10
CA ASN A 172 4.74 18.83 -9.30
C ASN A 172 3.45 19.55 -8.89
N LEU A 173 2.31 19.07 -9.37
CA LEU A 173 1.01 19.65 -9.05
C LEU A 173 0.74 19.61 -7.53
N ILE A 174 1.03 18.51 -6.86
CA ILE A 174 0.91 18.39 -5.42
C ILE A 174 1.80 19.40 -4.70
N LYS A 175 3.06 19.52 -5.13
CA LYS A 175 4.02 20.47 -4.56
C LYS A 175 3.52 21.91 -4.67
N ASP A 176 3.05 22.32 -5.83
CA ASP A 176 2.57 23.67 -6.08
C ASP A 176 1.30 23.98 -5.29
N LEU A 177 0.36 23.06 -5.24
CA LEU A 177 -0.88 23.19 -4.45
C LEU A 177 -0.58 23.23 -2.95
N ASN A 178 0.35 22.42 -2.46
CA ASN A 178 0.69 22.37 -1.04
C ASN A 178 1.46 23.63 -0.60
N ALA A 179 2.32 24.20 -1.46
CA ALA A 179 3.08 25.44 -1.21
C ALA A 179 2.24 26.74 -1.21
N ASN A 180 0.90 26.65 -1.24
CA ASN A 180 -0.03 27.79 -1.26
C ASN A 180 0.01 28.70 -2.51
N LYS A 181 0.75 28.35 -3.56
CA LYS A 181 0.84 29.16 -4.78
C LYS A 181 -0.51 29.39 -5.48
N TRP A 182 -1.48 28.48 -5.28
CA TRP A 182 -2.80 28.50 -5.93
C TRP A 182 -3.91 29.15 -5.09
N PHE A 183 -3.72 29.30 -3.78
CA PHE A 183 -4.78 29.82 -2.89
C PHE A 183 -4.71 31.33 -2.67
N ASN A 184 -3.60 31.98 -3.11
CA ASN A 184 -3.40 33.43 -2.99
C ASN A 184 -3.81 34.20 -4.26
N GLN A 185 -4.41 33.57 -5.27
CA GLN A 185 -4.78 34.15 -6.55
C GLN A 185 -6.31 34.32 -6.73
N ARG A 186 -7.11 34.28 -5.65
CA ARG A 186 -8.54 34.57 -5.70
C ARG A 186 -8.96 35.47 -4.52
#